data_c729ec9307e046c7b8ceb325a9ee883c
#
_entry.id   c729ec9307e046c7b8ceb325a9ee883c
#
_cell.length_a   1.000
_cell.length_b   1.000
_cell.length_c   1.000
_cell.angle_alpha   90.00
_cell.angle_beta   90.00
_cell.angle_gamma   90.00
#
_symmetry.space_group_name_H-M   'P 1'
#
loop_
_entity.id
_entity.type
_entity.pdbx_description
1 polymer ?
#
loop_
_entity_poly.entity_id
_entity_poly.type
_entity_poly.pdbx_seq_one_letter_code
_entity_poly.pdbx_strand_id
1 'polypeptide(L)'
;MEEKWSEYQEAAKQKFIEARGAWKWSAMWDTILELDPGIVASYASYSSVPDKRNYLDIRMRKFICIAIDSVTGCLNAGGLKNHMKHALQLGIDVKEILEVLEITCMAGASTHRMSVPSLVDELQHRGISIAASELDGRQK
;
A
#
# COMPACT_ATOMS: atom_id res chain seq x y z
N MET A 1 10.77 -25.39 28.45
CA MET A 1 10.21 -24.25 27.71
C MET A 1 8.91 -24.76 27.07
N GLU A 2 7.76 -24.27 27.51
CA GLU A 2 6.51 -24.57 26.82
C GLU A 2 6.62 -24.07 25.39
N GLU A 3 6.33 -24.93 24.41
CA GLU A 3 6.23 -24.52 23.02
C GLU A 3 5.14 -23.46 22.92
N LYS A 4 5.51 -22.25 22.51
CA LYS A 4 4.60 -21.10 22.39
C LYS A 4 3.44 -21.39 21.42
N TRP A 5 3.71 -22.23 20.43
CA TRP A 5 2.80 -22.52 19.31
C TRP A 5 2.54 -24.04 19.15
N SER A 6 1.37 -24.41 18.72
CA SER A 6 1.10 -25.79 18.29
C SER A 6 1.87 -26.11 17.00
N GLU A 7 2.06 -27.40 16.71
CA GLU A 7 2.71 -27.86 15.47
C GLU A 7 2.06 -27.26 14.22
N TYR A 8 0.73 -27.14 14.22
CA TYR A 8 -0.02 -26.51 13.10
C TYR A 8 0.25 -25.03 12.96
N GLN A 9 0.38 -24.30 14.07
CA GLN A 9 0.73 -22.88 14.07
C GLN A 9 2.16 -22.67 13.59
N GLU A 10 3.12 -23.46 14.06
CA GLU A 10 4.50 -23.41 13.60
C GLU A 10 4.62 -23.69 12.11
N ALA A 11 3.91 -24.69 11.59
CA ALA A 11 3.87 -24.99 10.16
C ALA A 11 3.30 -23.83 9.33
N ALA A 12 2.24 -23.16 9.80
CA ALA A 12 1.66 -22.01 9.13
C ALA A 12 2.61 -20.80 9.12
N LYS A 13 3.29 -20.54 10.24
CA LYS A 13 4.30 -19.51 10.38
C LYS A 13 5.50 -19.77 9.47
N GLN A 14 6.02 -20.98 9.49
CA GLN A 14 7.14 -21.38 8.64
C GLN A 14 6.80 -21.19 7.15
N LYS A 15 5.62 -21.62 6.73
CA LYS A 15 5.12 -21.41 5.37
C LYS A 15 5.06 -19.93 4.99
N PHE A 16 4.64 -19.05 5.91
CA PHE A 16 4.65 -17.61 5.67
C PHE A 16 6.07 -17.08 5.48
N ILE A 17 7.00 -17.47 6.38
CA ILE A 17 8.39 -17.01 6.35
C ILE A 17 9.08 -17.45 5.05
N GLU A 18 8.88 -18.68 4.62
CA GLU A 18 9.42 -19.20 3.36
C GLU A 18 8.85 -18.47 2.14
N ALA A 19 7.55 -18.19 2.16
CA ALA A 19 6.86 -17.56 1.03
C ALA A 19 7.09 -16.06 0.93
N ARG A 20 7.25 -15.36 2.08
CA ARG A 20 7.22 -13.89 2.16
C ARG A 20 8.51 -13.27 2.70
N GLY A 21 9.33 -14.05 3.37
CA GLY A 21 10.51 -13.61 4.10
C GLY A 21 10.20 -13.22 5.56
N ALA A 22 11.13 -13.56 6.45
CA ALA A 22 11.01 -13.30 7.88
C ALA A 22 10.85 -11.81 8.22
N TRP A 23 11.37 -10.91 7.40
CA TRP A 23 11.28 -9.46 7.60
C TRP A 23 9.84 -8.90 7.47
N LYS A 24 8.92 -9.68 6.91
CA LYS A 24 7.48 -9.32 6.82
C LYS A 24 6.68 -9.81 8.03
N TRP A 25 7.28 -10.62 8.90
CA TRP A 25 6.62 -11.08 10.11
C TRP A 25 6.57 -9.95 11.15
N SER A 26 5.47 -9.80 11.83
CA SER A 26 5.25 -8.77 12.85
C SER A 26 4.34 -9.31 13.96
N ALA A 27 4.26 -8.61 15.07
CA ALA A 27 3.36 -8.95 16.19
C ALA A 27 1.89 -9.09 15.76
N MET A 28 1.46 -8.37 14.73
CA MET A 28 0.12 -8.55 14.15
C MET A 28 -0.06 -9.97 13.62
N TRP A 29 0.96 -10.53 12.96
CA TRP A 29 0.90 -11.91 12.46
C TRP A 29 0.93 -12.94 13.58
N ASP A 30 1.58 -12.66 14.72
CA ASP A 30 1.49 -13.51 15.91
C ASP A 30 0.04 -13.60 16.40
N THR A 31 -0.67 -12.47 16.48
CA THR A 31 -2.07 -12.42 16.88
C THR A 31 -2.99 -13.18 15.90
N ILE A 32 -2.78 -12.99 14.60
CA ILE A 32 -3.57 -13.71 13.58
C ILE A 32 -3.28 -15.22 13.65
N LEU A 33 -2.02 -15.61 13.87
CA LEU A 33 -1.62 -17.00 14.02
C LEU A 33 -2.27 -17.69 15.23
N GLU A 34 -2.44 -16.95 16.33
CA GLU A 34 -3.13 -17.44 17.52
C GLU A 34 -4.62 -17.71 17.23
N LEU A 35 -5.25 -16.83 16.47
CA LEU A 35 -6.68 -16.89 16.18
C LEU A 35 -7.03 -17.85 15.04
N ASP A 36 -6.27 -17.80 13.94
CA ASP A 36 -6.53 -18.61 12.76
C ASP A 36 -5.24 -18.87 11.94
N PRO A 37 -4.52 -19.98 12.24
CA PRO A 37 -3.35 -20.38 11.47
C PRO A 37 -3.66 -20.65 9.99
N GLY A 38 -4.89 -21.06 9.67
CA GLY A 38 -5.33 -21.34 8.29
C GLY A 38 -5.31 -20.08 7.42
N ILE A 39 -5.71 -18.92 7.97
CA ILE A 39 -5.60 -17.64 7.29
C ILE A 39 -4.16 -17.29 7.00
N VAL A 40 -3.24 -17.48 7.96
CA VAL A 40 -1.81 -17.22 7.77
C VAL A 40 -1.24 -18.05 6.63
N ALA A 41 -1.52 -19.36 6.60
CA ALA A 41 -1.06 -20.27 5.57
C ALA A 41 -1.67 -19.96 4.18
N SER A 42 -2.94 -19.59 4.14
CA SER A 42 -3.64 -19.20 2.91
C SER A 42 -3.11 -17.89 2.34
N TYR A 43 -2.93 -16.89 3.20
CA TYR A 43 -2.33 -15.61 2.82
C TYR A 43 -0.90 -15.80 2.27
N ALA A 44 -0.08 -16.62 2.92
CA ALA A 44 1.26 -16.93 2.44
C ALA A 44 1.24 -17.49 1.02
N SER A 45 0.32 -18.42 0.74
CA SER A 45 0.16 -19.03 -0.58
C SER A 45 -0.28 -18.02 -1.63
N TYR A 46 -1.33 -17.25 -1.36
CA TYR A 46 -1.88 -16.23 -2.27
C TYR A 46 -0.89 -15.12 -2.57
N SER A 47 -0.32 -14.52 -1.52
CA SER A 47 0.51 -13.32 -1.65
C SER A 47 1.91 -13.59 -2.23
N SER A 48 2.33 -14.85 -2.30
CA SER A 48 3.60 -15.25 -2.94
C SER A 48 3.47 -15.54 -4.44
N VAL A 49 2.27 -15.56 -5.00
CA VAL A 49 2.06 -15.87 -6.43
C VAL A 49 2.85 -14.95 -7.36
N PRO A 50 2.88 -13.62 -7.18
CA PRO A 50 3.69 -12.74 -8.01
C PRO A 50 5.19 -13.03 -7.90
N ASP A 51 5.67 -13.34 -6.69
CA ASP A 51 7.07 -13.62 -6.44
C ASP A 51 7.54 -14.92 -7.14
N LYS A 52 6.65 -15.92 -7.21
CA LYS A 52 6.94 -17.18 -7.92
C LYS A 52 6.96 -17.03 -9.44
N ARG A 53 6.15 -16.13 -9.99
CA ARG A 53 6.10 -15.86 -11.43
C ARG A 53 7.29 -15.06 -11.93
N ASN A 54 7.74 -14.11 -11.12
CA ASN A 54 8.95 -13.31 -11.33
C ASN A 54 9.02 -12.58 -12.71
N TYR A 55 7.88 -12.14 -13.25
CA TYR A 55 7.85 -11.34 -14.49
C TYR A 55 8.38 -9.92 -14.29
N LEU A 56 8.23 -9.37 -13.09
CA LEU A 56 8.80 -8.08 -12.68
C LEU A 56 10.02 -8.34 -11.79
N ASP A 57 11.09 -7.61 -12.04
CA ASP A 57 12.26 -7.66 -11.16
C ASP A 57 11.96 -7.13 -9.76
N ILE A 58 12.87 -7.39 -8.83
CA ILE A 58 12.65 -7.05 -7.42
C ILE A 58 12.56 -5.52 -7.20
N ARG A 59 13.26 -4.71 -7.98
CA ARG A 59 13.22 -3.24 -7.87
C ARG A 59 11.83 -2.73 -8.26
N MET A 60 11.33 -3.16 -9.42
CA MET A 60 10.00 -2.77 -9.89
C MET A 60 8.90 -3.16 -8.89
N ARG A 61 8.99 -4.38 -8.35
CA ARG A 61 8.04 -4.81 -7.30
C ARG A 61 8.09 -3.93 -6.05
N LYS A 62 9.29 -3.46 -5.65
CA LYS A 62 9.41 -2.54 -4.50
C LYS A 62 8.77 -1.19 -4.78
N PHE A 63 8.98 -0.62 -5.96
CA PHE A 63 8.34 0.63 -6.36
C PHE A 63 6.81 0.52 -6.34
N ILE A 64 6.26 -0.55 -6.89
CA ILE A 64 4.81 -0.80 -6.88
C ILE A 64 4.28 -0.93 -5.44
N CYS A 65 4.96 -1.69 -4.56
CA CYS A 65 4.54 -1.84 -3.16
C CYS A 65 4.59 -0.49 -2.41
N ILE A 66 5.64 0.29 -2.59
CA ILE A 66 5.76 1.63 -1.99
C ILE A 66 4.62 2.54 -2.47
N ALA A 67 4.35 2.56 -3.76
CA ALA A 67 3.25 3.34 -4.33
C ALA A 67 1.90 2.93 -3.75
N ILE A 68 1.59 1.62 -3.71
CA ILE A 68 0.32 1.11 -3.17
C ILE A 68 0.17 1.47 -1.69
N ASP A 69 1.21 1.25 -0.88
CA ASP A 69 1.14 1.48 0.57
C ASP A 69 1.06 2.97 0.93
N SER A 70 1.53 3.87 0.04
CA SER A 70 1.51 5.32 0.25
C SER A 70 0.27 6.02 -0.32
N VAL A 71 -0.51 5.37 -1.18
CA VAL A 71 -1.71 5.97 -1.76
C VAL A 71 -2.82 6.15 -0.72
N THR A 72 -3.60 7.22 -0.86
CA THR A 72 -4.64 7.61 0.11
C THR A 72 -5.70 6.54 0.39
N GLY A 73 -5.93 5.62 -0.53
CA GLY A 73 -6.85 4.50 -0.35
C GLY A 73 -6.29 3.33 0.47
N CYS A 74 -4.99 3.29 0.71
CA CYS A 74 -4.34 2.22 1.46
C CYS A 74 -3.73 2.71 2.79
N LEU A 75 -2.87 3.75 2.75
CA LEU A 75 -2.18 4.37 3.91
C LEU A 75 -1.59 3.33 4.88
N ASN A 76 -0.96 2.30 4.35
CA ASN A 76 -0.33 1.25 5.14
C ASN A 76 1.08 1.68 5.61
N ALA A 77 1.17 2.51 6.64
CA ALA A 77 2.43 3.05 7.14
C ALA A 77 3.46 1.97 7.54
N GLY A 78 3.00 0.86 8.11
CA GLY A 78 3.85 -0.27 8.49
C GLY A 78 4.45 -0.99 7.28
N GLY A 79 3.62 -1.29 6.28
CA GLY A 79 4.04 -1.89 5.01
C GLY A 79 4.98 -0.96 4.25
N LEU A 80 4.62 0.32 4.13
CA LEU A 80 5.42 1.35 3.49
C LEU A 80 6.84 1.41 4.07
N LYS A 81 6.96 1.52 5.40
CA LYS A 81 8.25 1.54 6.09
C LYS A 81 9.09 0.29 5.79
N ASN A 82 8.47 -0.88 5.81
CA ASN A 82 9.15 -2.14 5.52
C ASN A 82 9.60 -2.24 4.07
N HIS A 83 8.78 -1.79 3.12
CA HIS A 83 9.13 -1.79 1.71
C HIS A 83 10.25 -0.80 1.41
N MET A 84 10.23 0.41 2.00
CA MET A 84 11.32 1.38 1.89
C MET A 84 12.63 0.84 2.47
N LYS A 85 12.59 0.27 3.68
CA LYS A 85 13.77 -0.34 4.30
C LYS A 85 14.38 -1.41 3.38
N HIS A 86 13.57 -2.29 2.82
CA HIS A 86 14.06 -3.34 1.93
C HIS A 86 14.57 -2.78 0.59
N ALA A 87 13.93 -1.75 0.04
CA ALA A 87 14.40 -1.07 -1.16
C ALA A 87 15.80 -0.48 -0.97
N LEU A 88 16.04 0.19 0.15
CA LEU A 88 17.37 0.72 0.51
C LEU A 88 18.41 -0.39 0.70
N GLN A 89 18.05 -1.52 1.31
CA GLN A 89 18.92 -2.69 1.44
C GLN A 89 19.30 -3.31 0.08
N LEU A 90 18.43 -3.20 -0.92
CA LEU A 90 18.70 -3.62 -2.30
C LEU A 90 19.54 -2.60 -3.09
N GLY A 91 19.95 -1.49 -2.47
CA GLY A 91 20.72 -0.44 -3.11
C GLY A 91 19.92 0.46 -4.05
N ILE A 92 18.58 0.51 -3.89
CA ILE A 92 17.73 1.45 -4.63
C ILE A 92 18.01 2.86 -4.11
N ASP A 93 18.25 3.82 -5.04
CA ASP A 93 18.57 5.20 -4.70
C ASP A 93 17.37 5.88 -4.02
N VAL A 94 17.67 6.72 -3.03
CA VAL A 94 16.66 7.53 -2.32
C VAL A 94 15.88 8.41 -3.29
N LYS A 95 16.52 8.93 -4.33
CA LYS A 95 15.87 9.77 -5.35
C LYS A 95 14.81 9.00 -6.13
N GLU A 96 15.07 7.74 -6.46
CA GLU A 96 14.09 6.88 -7.13
C GLU A 96 12.88 6.61 -6.23
N ILE A 97 13.10 6.41 -4.92
CA ILE A 97 12.01 6.24 -3.96
C ILE A 97 11.19 7.54 -3.83
N LEU A 98 11.86 8.70 -3.79
CA LEU A 98 11.19 9.99 -3.74
C LEU A 98 10.34 10.24 -5.00
N GLU A 99 10.87 9.92 -6.17
CA GLU A 99 10.13 10.04 -7.44
C GLU A 99 8.88 9.16 -7.45
N VAL A 100 8.96 7.93 -6.94
CA VAL A 100 7.78 7.06 -6.77
C VAL A 100 6.73 7.71 -5.88
N LEU A 101 7.13 8.33 -4.77
CA LEU A 101 6.20 9.03 -3.87
C LEU A 101 5.58 10.26 -4.53
N GLU A 102 6.37 11.05 -5.28
CA GLU A 102 5.89 12.20 -6.03
C GLU A 102 4.86 11.78 -7.08
N ILE A 103 5.13 10.73 -7.86
CA ILE A 103 4.17 10.17 -8.82
C ILE A 103 2.90 9.70 -8.09
N THR A 104 3.04 9.05 -6.94
CA THR A 104 1.90 8.57 -6.15
C THR A 104 1.03 9.72 -5.63
N CYS A 105 1.63 10.85 -5.25
CA CYS A 105 0.90 12.05 -4.85
C CYS A 105 -0.05 12.55 -5.95
N MET A 106 0.25 12.31 -7.21
CA MET A 106 -0.62 12.69 -8.33
C MET A 106 -1.96 11.93 -8.33
N ALA A 107 -2.04 10.79 -7.64
CA ALA A 107 -3.31 10.08 -7.46
C ALA A 107 -4.36 10.94 -6.75
N GLY A 108 -3.95 11.83 -5.83
CA GLY A 108 -4.83 12.80 -5.17
C GLY A 108 -5.44 13.83 -6.14
N ALA A 109 -4.74 14.19 -7.20
CA ALA A 109 -5.25 15.11 -8.22
C ALA A 109 -6.46 14.54 -8.98
N SER A 110 -6.62 13.22 -9.01
CA SER A 110 -7.78 12.55 -9.60
C SER A 110 -9.08 12.92 -8.88
N THR A 111 -9.03 13.25 -7.60
CA THR A 111 -10.18 13.73 -6.83
C THR A 111 -10.77 15.00 -7.45
N HIS A 112 -9.93 15.98 -7.80
CA HIS A 112 -10.37 17.22 -8.47
C HIS A 112 -10.94 16.92 -9.86
N ARG A 113 -10.27 16.07 -10.63
CA ARG A 113 -10.70 15.72 -12.00
C ARG A 113 -12.07 15.03 -12.04
N MET A 114 -12.41 14.28 -11.01
CA MET A 114 -13.72 13.62 -10.91
C MET A 114 -14.79 14.53 -10.27
N SER A 115 -14.42 15.25 -9.22
CA SER A 115 -15.37 15.99 -8.38
C SER A 115 -15.79 17.33 -9.01
N VAL A 116 -14.88 18.05 -9.67
CA VAL A 116 -15.19 19.34 -10.26
C VAL A 116 -16.25 19.26 -11.37
N PRO A 117 -16.17 18.33 -12.34
CA PRO A 117 -17.26 18.14 -13.31
C PRO A 117 -18.61 17.85 -12.65
N SER A 118 -18.64 16.98 -11.64
CA SER A 118 -19.87 16.66 -10.90
C SER A 118 -20.47 17.87 -10.20
N LEU A 119 -19.61 18.74 -9.63
CA LEU A 119 -20.05 20.00 -9.04
C LEU A 119 -20.61 20.94 -10.11
N VAL A 120 -19.94 21.08 -11.24
CA VAL A 120 -20.42 21.92 -12.35
C VAL A 120 -21.79 21.48 -12.85
N ASP A 121 -21.97 20.17 -13.02
CA ASP A 121 -23.28 19.59 -13.44
C ASP A 121 -24.37 19.95 -12.44
N GLU A 122 -24.11 19.80 -11.13
CA GLU A 122 -25.09 20.15 -10.10
C GLU A 122 -25.40 21.65 -10.04
N LEU A 123 -24.41 22.51 -10.24
CA LEU A 123 -24.61 23.96 -10.33
C LEU A 123 -25.48 24.33 -11.52
N GLN A 124 -25.25 23.70 -12.67
CA GLN A 124 -26.06 23.90 -13.87
C GLN A 124 -27.52 23.48 -13.66
N HIS A 125 -27.75 22.32 -13.02
CA HIS A 125 -29.09 21.86 -12.69
C HIS A 125 -29.85 22.83 -11.76
N ARG A 126 -29.12 23.53 -10.89
CA ARG A 126 -29.69 24.53 -9.97
C ARG A 126 -29.75 25.93 -10.56
N GLY A 127 -29.28 26.15 -11.80
CA GLY A 127 -29.21 27.47 -12.39
C GLY A 127 -28.25 28.43 -11.68
N ILE A 128 -27.24 27.88 -10.95
CA ILE A 128 -26.24 28.65 -10.25
C ILE A 128 -25.05 28.88 -11.18
N SER A 129 -24.68 30.13 -11.42
CA SER A 129 -23.47 30.51 -12.15
C SER A 129 -22.48 31.15 -11.18
N ILE A 130 -21.25 30.65 -11.18
CA ILE A 130 -20.14 31.19 -10.38
C ILE A 130 -19.12 31.79 -11.36
N ALA A 131 -18.87 33.09 -11.25
CA ALA A 131 -17.81 33.75 -11.99
C ALA A 131 -16.44 33.39 -11.40
N ALA A 132 -15.43 33.18 -12.24
CA ALA A 132 -14.07 32.87 -11.79
C ALA A 132 -13.50 33.89 -10.81
N SER A 133 -13.93 35.17 -10.95
CA SER A 133 -13.56 36.27 -10.04
C SER A 133 -14.10 36.10 -8.62
N GLU A 134 -15.20 35.35 -8.43
CA GLU A 134 -15.79 35.09 -7.11
C GLU A 134 -15.05 34.00 -6.35
N LEU A 135 -14.33 33.13 -7.08
CA LEU A 135 -13.50 32.08 -6.51
C LEU A 135 -12.08 32.53 -6.18
N ASP A 136 -11.66 33.67 -6.69
CA ASP A 136 -10.37 34.27 -6.36
C ASP A 136 -10.48 34.96 -5.00
N GLY A 137 -10.25 34.20 -3.91
CA GLY A 137 -10.35 34.65 -2.51
C GLY A 137 -9.37 35.75 -2.10
N ARG A 138 -8.79 36.49 -3.05
CA ARG A 138 -8.05 37.73 -2.84
C ARG A 138 -9.05 38.89 -2.72
N GLN A 139 -9.83 38.87 -1.65
CA GLN A 139 -10.44 40.12 -1.22
C GLN A 139 -9.37 41.04 -0.61
N LYS A 140 -9.33 42.23 -1.12
CA LYS A 140 -8.49 43.34 -0.72
C LYS A 140 -8.60 43.67 0.77
#